data_5cc3aaaa814f19f069fc0c782723816a
#
_entry.id   5cc3aaaa814f19f069fc0c782723816a
#
_cell.length_a   1.000
_cell.length_b   1.000
_cell.length_c   1.000
_cell.angle_alpha   90.00
_cell.angle_beta   90.00
_cell.angle_gamma   90.00
#
_symmetry.space_group_name_H-M   'P 1'
#
loop_
_entity.id
_entity.type
_entity.pdbx_description
1 polymer ?
#
loop_
_entity_poly.entity_id
_entity_poly.type
_entity_poly.pdbx_seq_one_letter_code
_entity_poly.pdbx_strand_id
1 'polypeptide(L)'
;MTALMTVLGIVVFAVGLMISIAWHELGHLSTAKLFKIRVPQYMVGFGPTLWSRKKGDTEYGFKAIPLGGYIRMIGMFPPGQDGKITARSTSPWRSMIEDARSAAYEELQPGDETRLFYTRKPWQRVIVMFAGPFMNLIMAVALFLIVFMGFGISMRTTVIGQVSDCVISQADTTKRDTNNPCLASDPVAPAKTAGFKAGDKFLSFNGQPVKDWSQLSEDIRTGIGPATVVVERDGKQLTLHPTITENTVAKTDSDGNYVDGTVKAGFLGFSPATDIQPLGFTDSFSHMGDLAKQGVDSLLSLPKKIPDLWNAAFNGAPRKTDSPMGVVGAARVGGEVFALQEPAIDRVVTMVMLVAGFNMSLFLFNMLPLLPLDGGHIAGALWEGIRRHTARVFRKPDPGPFDVAKLMPIAYVVAGIFVSFTLLVLIADVVNPVKLSS
;
A
#
# COMPACT_ATOMS: atom_id res chain seq x y z
N MET A 1 12.54 5.50 -28.69
CA MET A 1 12.78 4.41 -27.72
C MET A 1 12.04 4.64 -26.38
N THR A 2 12.05 5.81 -25.79
CA THR A 2 11.33 6.13 -24.53
C THR A 2 9.84 5.82 -24.57
N ALA A 3 9.10 6.28 -25.60
CA ALA A 3 7.66 6.03 -25.70
C ALA A 3 7.31 4.52 -25.74
N LEU A 4 8.09 3.69 -26.46
CA LEU A 4 7.89 2.24 -26.52
C LEU A 4 8.13 1.60 -25.14
N MET A 5 9.16 2.01 -24.43
CA MET A 5 9.46 1.52 -23.08
C MET A 5 8.39 1.94 -22.08
N THR A 6 7.87 3.17 -22.16
CA THR A 6 6.74 3.62 -21.35
C THR A 6 5.51 2.73 -21.58
N VAL A 7 5.15 2.48 -22.83
CA VAL A 7 4.01 1.59 -23.15
C VAL A 7 4.25 0.18 -22.61
N LEU A 8 5.47 -0.36 -22.78
CA LEU A 8 5.83 -1.67 -22.25
C LEU A 8 5.66 -1.73 -20.73
N GLY A 9 6.16 -0.72 -20.00
CA GLY A 9 6.00 -0.65 -18.54
C GLY A 9 4.54 -0.59 -18.09
N ILE A 10 3.69 0.19 -18.78
CA ILE A 10 2.25 0.22 -18.52
C ILE A 10 1.63 -1.16 -18.74
N VAL A 11 1.96 -1.84 -19.83
CA VAL A 11 1.44 -3.18 -20.13
C VAL A 11 1.88 -4.20 -19.10
N VAL A 12 3.17 -4.20 -18.73
CA VAL A 12 3.71 -5.10 -17.69
C VAL A 12 3.01 -4.89 -16.36
N PHE A 13 2.82 -3.63 -15.93
CA PHE A 13 2.08 -3.31 -14.72
C PHE A 13 0.61 -3.79 -14.79
N ALA A 14 -0.08 -3.52 -15.90
CA ALA A 14 -1.47 -3.94 -16.10
C ALA A 14 -1.62 -5.47 -16.06
N VAL A 15 -0.68 -6.22 -16.65
CA VAL A 15 -0.64 -7.69 -16.56
C VAL A 15 -0.38 -8.14 -15.13
N GLY A 16 0.57 -7.52 -14.42
CA GLY A 16 0.83 -7.80 -13.02
C GLY A 16 -0.41 -7.58 -12.14
N LEU A 17 -1.14 -6.48 -12.38
CA LEU A 17 -2.39 -6.18 -11.71
C LEU A 17 -3.48 -7.23 -11.99
N MET A 18 -3.66 -7.63 -13.25
CA MET A 18 -4.63 -8.68 -13.61
C MET A 18 -4.30 -10.01 -12.94
N ILE A 19 -3.01 -10.38 -12.88
CA ILE A 19 -2.56 -11.59 -12.16
C ILE A 19 -2.89 -11.46 -10.66
N SER A 20 -2.63 -10.31 -10.05
CA SER A 20 -2.92 -10.05 -8.64
C SER A 20 -4.41 -10.19 -8.32
N ILE A 21 -5.26 -9.67 -9.19
CA ILE A 21 -6.73 -9.77 -9.05
C ILE A 21 -7.19 -11.23 -9.24
N ALA A 22 -6.72 -11.90 -10.29
CA ALA A 22 -7.05 -13.31 -10.52
C ALA A 22 -6.61 -14.19 -9.33
N TRP A 23 -5.45 -13.90 -8.77
CA TRP A 23 -4.90 -14.58 -7.60
C TRP A 23 -5.75 -14.37 -6.34
N HIS A 24 -6.23 -13.14 -6.13
CA HIS A 24 -7.19 -12.80 -5.07
C HIS A 24 -8.49 -13.62 -5.19
N GLU A 25 -9.14 -13.55 -6.36
CA GLU A 25 -10.38 -14.27 -6.61
C GLU A 25 -10.21 -15.79 -6.50
N LEU A 26 -9.03 -16.32 -6.84
CA LEU A 26 -8.69 -17.73 -6.68
C LEU A 26 -8.68 -18.15 -5.20
N GLY A 27 -8.30 -17.27 -4.30
CA GLY A 27 -8.37 -17.49 -2.86
C GLY A 27 -9.79 -17.77 -2.39
N HIS A 28 -10.71 -16.90 -2.75
CA HIS A 28 -12.13 -17.06 -2.46
C HIS A 28 -12.72 -18.33 -3.11
N LEU A 29 -12.42 -18.55 -4.39
CA LEU A 29 -12.92 -19.70 -5.14
C LEU A 29 -12.49 -21.03 -4.51
N SER A 30 -11.20 -21.15 -4.17
CA SER A 30 -10.63 -22.39 -3.64
C SER A 30 -11.27 -22.77 -2.29
N THR A 31 -11.38 -21.80 -1.39
CA THR A 31 -11.98 -22.01 -0.08
C THR A 31 -13.50 -22.18 -0.12
N ALA A 32 -14.20 -21.44 -1.01
CA ALA A 32 -15.62 -21.65 -1.24
C ALA A 32 -15.92 -23.08 -1.70
N LYS A 33 -15.14 -23.59 -2.68
CA LYS A 33 -15.26 -24.99 -3.13
C LYS A 33 -14.88 -26.01 -2.05
N LEU A 34 -13.86 -25.72 -1.24
CA LEU A 34 -13.49 -26.56 -0.09
C LEU A 34 -14.66 -26.74 0.88
N PHE A 35 -15.41 -25.67 1.13
CA PHE A 35 -16.60 -25.70 1.99
C PHE A 35 -17.90 -26.03 1.23
N LYS A 36 -17.79 -26.55 0.00
CA LYS A 36 -18.93 -26.99 -0.83
C LYS A 36 -19.94 -25.88 -1.12
N ILE A 37 -19.49 -24.62 -1.20
CA ILE A 37 -20.30 -23.50 -1.66
C ILE A 37 -20.28 -23.54 -3.20
N ARG A 38 -21.44 -23.40 -3.85
CA ARG A 38 -21.47 -23.31 -5.32
C ARG A 38 -21.03 -21.92 -5.76
N VAL A 39 -20.12 -21.89 -6.73
CA VAL A 39 -19.59 -20.68 -7.36
C VAL A 39 -19.87 -20.76 -8.86
N PRO A 40 -20.97 -20.14 -9.35
CA PRO A 40 -21.32 -20.17 -10.77
C PRO A 40 -20.29 -19.48 -11.66
N GLN A 41 -19.67 -18.40 -11.20
CA GLN A 41 -18.75 -17.59 -12.02
C GLN A 41 -17.47 -17.24 -11.28
N TYR A 42 -16.36 -17.29 -12.02
CA TYR A 42 -15.04 -16.76 -11.70
C TYR A 42 -14.59 -15.91 -12.89
N MET A 43 -14.57 -14.61 -12.72
CA MET A 43 -14.30 -13.68 -13.82
C MET A 43 -13.21 -12.68 -13.45
N VAL A 44 -12.27 -12.48 -14.37
CA VAL A 44 -11.25 -11.41 -14.26
C VAL A 44 -11.65 -10.28 -15.19
N GLY A 45 -11.84 -9.08 -14.64
CA GLY A 45 -12.34 -7.91 -15.36
C GLY A 45 -13.84 -7.71 -15.24
N PHE A 46 -14.32 -6.64 -15.85
CA PHE A 46 -15.73 -6.23 -15.95
C PHE A 46 -16.16 -5.99 -17.39
N GLY A 47 -17.46 -5.77 -17.60
CA GLY A 47 -18.03 -5.50 -18.94
C GLY A 47 -18.31 -6.77 -19.74
N PRO A 48 -18.31 -6.69 -21.09
CA PRO A 48 -18.59 -7.83 -21.95
C PRO A 48 -17.54 -8.94 -21.82
N THR A 49 -17.98 -10.20 -21.87
CA THR A 49 -17.09 -11.37 -21.81
C THR A 49 -16.33 -11.52 -23.12
N LEU A 50 -14.99 -11.49 -23.05
CA LEU A 50 -14.12 -11.74 -24.19
C LEU A 50 -13.92 -13.23 -24.44
N TRP A 51 -13.76 -13.98 -23.37
CA TRP A 51 -13.59 -15.42 -23.40
C TRP A 51 -14.10 -16.04 -22.10
N SER A 52 -14.80 -17.16 -22.19
CA SER A 52 -15.16 -17.96 -21.04
C SER A 52 -15.21 -19.45 -21.37
N ARG A 53 -15.04 -20.27 -20.33
CA ARG A 53 -15.16 -21.72 -20.40
C ARG A 53 -15.79 -22.25 -19.11
N LYS A 54 -16.84 -23.03 -19.26
CA LYS A 54 -17.50 -23.72 -18.13
C LYS A 54 -16.75 -25.02 -17.81
N LYS A 55 -16.42 -25.20 -16.51
CA LYS A 55 -15.87 -26.44 -15.98
C LYS A 55 -16.59 -26.79 -14.68
N GLY A 56 -17.40 -27.87 -14.73
CA GLY A 56 -18.31 -28.24 -13.63
C GLY A 56 -19.36 -27.14 -13.43
N ASP A 57 -19.55 -26.72 -12.18
CA ASP A 57 -20.51 -25.69 -11.79
C ASP A 57 -20.02 -24.25 -12.02
N THR A 58 -18.76 -24.07 -12.43
CA THR A 58 -18.12 -22.74 -12.50
C THR A 58 -17.78 -22.40 -13.94
N GLU A 59 -18.17 -21.21 -14.38
CA GLU A 59 -17.71 -20.53 -15.58
C GLU A 59 -16.50 -19.67 -15.26
N TYR A 60 -15.39 -19.91 -15.95
CA TYR A 60 -14.12 -19.17 -15.85
C TYR A 60 -13.97 -18.29 -17.07
N GLY A 61 -13.60 -17.02 -16.88
CA GLY A 61 -13.45 -16.15 -18.04
C GLY A 61 -12.74 -14.84 -17.78
N PHE A 62 -12.50 -14.14 -18.90
CA PHE A 62 -11.94 -12.79 -18.93
C PHE A 62 -12.92 -11.83 -19.58
N LYS A 63 -13.00 -10.62 -19.02
CA LYS A 63 -13.86 -9.55 -19.51
C LYS A 63 -13.05 -8.39 -20.07
N ALA A 64 -13.70 -7.51 -20.85
CA ALA A 64 -13.04 -6.48 -21.64
C ALA A 64 -12.34 -5.40 -20.83
N ILE A 65 -12.81 -5.08 -19.63
CA ILE A 65 -12.26 -4.02 -18.77
C ILE A 65 -11.43 -4.68 -17.68
N PRO A 66 -10.07 -4.63 -17.73
CA PRO A 66 -9.19 -5.35 -16.79
C PRO A 66 -9.02 -4.63 -15.44
N LEU A 67 -10.11 -4.04 -14.95
CA LEU A 67 -10.14 -3.31 -13.67
C LEU A 67 -10.97 -4.09 -12.65
N GLY A 68 -10.33 -5.02 -11.94
CA GLY A 68 -10.98 -5.85 -10.94
C GLY A 68 -11.30 -7.27 -11.42
N GLY A 69 -12.01 -8.01 -10.58
CA GLY A 69 -12.49 -9.35 -10.81
C GLY A 69 -13.65 -9.64 -9.87
N TYR A 70 -14.26 -10.78 -10.02
CA TYR A 70 -15.26 -11.23 -9.05
C TYR A 70 -15.45 -12.75 -9.13
N ILE A 71 -15.75 -13.32 -7.98
CA ILE A 71 -16.43 -14.60 -7.94
C ILE A 71 -17.90 -14.40 -7.56
N ARG A 72 -18.76 -15.22 -8.11
CA ARG A 72 -20.17 -15.23 -7.75
C ARG A 72 -20.43 -16.45 -6.90
N MET A 73 -20.72 -16.23 -5.61
CA MET A 73 -21.11 -17.26 -4.67
C MET A 73 -22.60 -17.20 -4.45
N ILE A 74 -23.29 -18.35 -4.46
CA ILE A 74 -24.73 -18.39 -4.21
C ILE A 74 -25.05 -18.20 -2.72
N GLY A 75 -26.18 -17.56 -2.42
CA GLY A 75 -26.65 -17.40 -1.05
C GLY A 75 -25.76 -16.51 -0.19
N MET A 76 -25.26 -15.39 -0.73
CA MET A 76 -24.51 -14.39 0.05
C MET A 76 -25.37 -13.77 1.14
N PHE A 77 -26.67 -13.62 0.91
CA PHE A 77 -27.63 -13.05 1.85
C PHE A 77 -28.64 -14.10 2.33
N PRO A 78 -28.96 -14.14 3.65
CA PRO A 78 -30.01 -15.00 4.16
C PRO A 78 -31.39 -14.52 3.71
N PRO A 79 -32.42 -15.40 3.66
CA PRO A 79 -33.79 -15.02 3.37
C PRO A 79 -34.31 -14.04 4.44
N GLY A 80 -35.33 -13.26 4.08
CA GLY A 80 -36.07 -12.42 5.04
C GLY A 80 -36.70 -13.23 6.18
N GLN A 81 -37.14 -12.54 7.24
CA GLN A 81 -37.71 -13.18 8.44
C GLN A 81 -38.93 -14.09 8.13
N ASP A 82 -39.63 -13.81 7.05
CA ASP A 82 -40.84 -14.57 6.64
C ASP A 82 -40.55 -15.65 5.58
N GLY A 83 -39.26 -15.89 5.25
CA GLY A 83 -38.86 -16.83 4.20
C GLY A 83 -39.37 -16.44 2.80
N LYS A 84 -40.04 -15.32 2.66
CA LYS A 84 -40.61 -14.80 1.40
C LYS A 84 -39.78 -13.63 0.89
N ILE A 85 -39.58 -13.58 -0.43
CA ILE A 85 -39.16 -12.38 -1.13
C ILE A 85 -40.39 -11.49 -1.19
N THR A 86 -40.45 -10.48 -0.33
CA THR A 86 -41.63 -9.57 -0.27
C THR A 86 -41.59 -8.64 -1.48
N ALA A 87 -42.79 -8.31 -1.98
CA ALA A 87 -42.95 -7.35 -3.09
C ALA A 87 -42.34 -6.00 -2.73
N ARG A 88 -41.82 -5.27 -3.76
CA ARG A 88 -41.15 -3.97 -3.67
C ARG A 88 -41.76 -3.08 -2.60
N SER A 89 -40.94 -2.73 -1.62
CA SER A 89 -41.31 -1.75 -0.59
C SER A 89 -41.28 -0.34 -1.19
N THR A 90 -42.17 0.52 -0.75
CA THR A 90 -42.18 1.96 -1.10
C THR A 90 -41.02 2.74 -0.42
N SER A 91 -40.36 2.13 0.56
CA SER A 91 -39.16 2.70 1.21
C SER A 91 -37.93 2.39 0.39
N PRO A 92 -37.13 3.42 -0.07
CA PRO A 92 -35.90 3.22 -0.83
C PRO A 92 -34.90 2.27 -0.14
N TRP A 93 -34.78 2.36 1.18
CA TRP A 93 -33.88 1.53 1.98
C TRP A 93 -34.27 0.05 2.00
N ARG A 94 -35.59 -0.23 2.08
CA ARG A 94 -36.09 -1.61 2.05
C ARG A 94 -36.02 -2.19 0.65
N SER A 95 -36.28 -1.40 -0.40
CA SER A 95 -36.16 -1.90 -1.77
C SER A 95 -34.71 -2.32 -2.10
N MET A 96 -33.72 -1.56 -1.66
CA MET A 96 -32.29 -1.94 -1.83
C MET A 96 -31.98 -3.28 -1.19
N ILE A 97 -32.51 -3.56 0.00
CA ILE A 97 -32.29 -4.83 0.70
C ILE A 97 -32.98 -5.97 -0.04
N GLU A 98 -34.20 -5.74 -0.51
CA GLU A 98 -35.01 -6.74 -1.23
C GLU A 98 -34.45 -7.02 -2.63
N ASP A 99 -33.98 -6.00 -3.36
CA ASP A 99 -33.32 -6.14 -4.66
C ASP A 99 -32.02 -6.95 -4.54
N ALA A 100 -31.21 -6.69 -3.51
CA ALA A 100 -30.00 -7.46 -3.24
C ALA A 100 -30.29 -8.94 -2.91
N ARG A 101 -31.39 -9.20 -2.20
CA ARG A 101 -31.83 -10.58 -1.92
C ARG A 101 -32.37 -11.26 -3.16
N SER A 102 -33.27 -10.62 -3.91
CA SER A 102 -33.84 -11.22 -5.12
C SER A 102 -32.77 -11.60 -6.13
N ALA A 103 -31.80 -10.72 -6.39
CA ALA A 103 -30.65 -11.02 -7.24
C ALA A 103 -29.85 -12.23 -6.76
N ALA A 104 -29.72 -12.45 -5.45
CA ALA A 104 -29.03 -13.61 -4.89
C ALA A 104 -29.82 -14.91 -5.00
N TYR A 105 -31.16 -14.84 -5.15
CA TYR A 105 -32.04 -16.01 -5.24
C TYR A 105 -32.45 -16.38 -6.66
N GLU A 106 -32.40 -15.46 -7.64
CA GLU A 106 -32.74 -15.72 -9.05
C GLU A 106 -31.90 -16.83 -9.70
N GLU A 107 -30.75 -17.15 -9.13
CA GLU A 107 -29.79 -18.12 -9.67
C GLU A 107 -29.79 -19.47 -8.99
N LEU A 108 -30.65 -19.67 -8.00
CA LEU A 108 -30.72 -20.93 -7.28
C LEU A 108 -31.28 -22.03 -8.19
N GLN A 109 -30.59 -23.17 -8.19
CA GLN A 109 -31.02 -24.38 -8.88
C GLN A 109 -31.49 -25.41 -7.85
N PRO A 110 -32.37 -26.33 -8.20
CA PRO A 110 -32.73 -27.44 -7.33
C PRO A 110 -31.49 -28.19 -6.85
N GLY A 111 -31.34 -28.38 -5.54
CA GLY A 111 -30.18 -29.00 -4.91
C GLY A 111 -29.13 -28.02 -4.36
N ASP A 112 -29.33 -26.71 -4.54
CA ASP A 112 -28.43 -25.70 -4.01
C ASP A 112 -28.66 -25.36 -2.52
N GLU A 113 -29.75 -25.84 -1.92
CA GLU A 113 -30.18 -25.48 -0.57
C GLU A 113 -29.09 -25.78 0.49
N THR A 114 -28.29 -26.80 0.25
CA THR A 114 -27.16 -27.20 1.11
C THR A 114 -25.83 -26.56 0.74
N ARG A 115 -25.79 -25.73 -0.31
CA ARG A 115 -24.57 -25.16 -0.90
C ARG A 115 -24.46 -23.65 -0.82
N LEU A 116 -25.32 -23.03 0.00
CA LEU A 116 -25.43 -21.58 0.17
C LEU A 116 -24.36 -21.06 1.13
N PHE A 117 -23.83 -19.88 0.86
CA PHE A 117 -22.81 -19.24 1.70
C PHE A 117 -23.30 -18.98 3.12
N TYR A 118 -24.50 -18.37 3.30
CA TYR A 118 -25.01 -18.02 4.63
C TYR A 118 -25.29 -19.24 5.53
N THR A 119 -25.46 -20.44 4.95
CA THR A 119 -25.66 -21.68 5.72
C THR A 119 -24.36 -22.23 6.31
N ARG A 120 -23.22 -21.71 5.90
CA ARG A 120 -21.92 -22.12 6.45
C ARG A 120 -21.71 -21.59 7.85
N LYS A 121 -20.92 -22.33 8.67
CA LYS A 121 -20.55 -21.87 10.01
C LYS A 121 -19.80 -20.52 9.91
N PRO A 122 -19.93 -19.63 10.91
CA PRO A 122 -19.27 -18.32 10.86
C PRO A 122 -17.78 -18.37 10.53
N TRP A 123 -17.04 -19.28 11.15
CA TRP A 123 -15.59 -19.43 10.89
C TRP A 123 -15.28 -19.86 9.45
N GLN A 124 -16.15 -20.68 8.80
CA GLN A 124 -15.97 -21.05 7.38
C GLN A 124 -16.14 -19.83 6.47
N ARG A 125 -17.13 -18.99 6.77
CA ARG A 125 -17.38 -17.75 6.04
C ARG A 125 -16.23 -16.74 6.22
N VAL A 126 -15.66 -16.66 7.43
CA VAL A 126 -14.45 -15.86 7.68
C VAL A 126 -13.29 -16.36 6.81
N ILE A 127 -13.03 -17.68 6.78
CA ILE A 127 -11.95 -18.25 5.95
C ILE A 127 -12.18 -17.94 4.46
N VAL A 128 -13.41 -18.10 3.96
CA VAL A 128 -13.72 -17.82 2.55
C VAL A 128 -13.43 -16.35 2.22
N MET A 129 -13.90 -15.42 3.05
CA MET A 129 -13.71 -13.99 2.79
C MET A 129 -12.26 -13.51 3.05
N PHE A 130 -11.57 -14.12 4.00
CA PHE A 130 -10.16 -13.81 4.25
C PHE A 130 -9.22 -14.36 3.17
N ALA A 131 -9.60 -15.45 2.50
CA ALA A 131 -8.71 -16.14 1.55
C ALA A 131 -8.30 -15.29 0.36
N GLY A 132 -9.17 -14.42 -0.16
CA GLY A 132 -8.82 -13.47 -1.23
C GLY A 132 -7.72 -12.51 -0.81
N PRO A 133 -7.94 -11.67 0.21
CA PRO A 133 -6.91 -10.79 0.74
C PRO A 133 -5.62 -11.54 1.13
N PHE A 134 -5.74 -12.71 1.75
CA PHE A 134 -4.59 -13.51 2.15
C PHE A 134 -3.72 -13.97 0.96
N MET A 135 -4.32 -14.28 -0.18
CA MET A 135 -3.57 -14.59 -1.39
C MET A 135 -2.76 -13.38 -1.89
N ASN A 136 -3.29 -12.15 -1.79
CA ASN A 136 -2.51 -10.96 -2.09
C ASN A 136 -1.37 -10.75 -1.10
N LEU A 137 -1.59 -11.01 0.19
CA LEU A 137 -0.51 -10.98 1.19
C LEU A 137 0.60 -11.99 0.86
N ILE A 138 0.25 -13.23 0.51
CA ILE A 138 1.24 -14.25 0.08
C ILE A 138 2.04 -13.74 -1.12
N MET A 139 1.37 -13.17 -2.13
CA MET A 139 2.04 -12.64 -3.32
C MET A 139 2.95 -11.46 -2.96
N ALA A 140 2.50 -10.51 -2.14
CA ALA A 140 3.31 -9.39 -1.69
C ALA A 140 4.56 -9.88 -0.96
N VAL A 141 4.41 -10.78 0.01
CA VAL A 141 5.53 -11.35 0.78
C VAL A 141 6.52 -12.07 -0.16
N ALA A 142 6.04 -12.90 -1.07
CA ALA A 142 6.91 -13.62 -2.00
C ALA A 142 7.72 -12.65 -2.89
N LEU A 143 7.07 -11.63 -3.45
CA LEU A 143 7.72 -10.63 -4.31
C LEU A 143 8.72 -9.78 -3.52
N PHE A 144 8.37 -9.33 -2.30
CA PHE A 144 9.30 -8.60 -1.43
C PHE A 144 10.51 -9.45 -1.04
N LEU A 145 10.32 -10.72 -0.69
CA LEU A 145 11.46 -11.61 -0.38
C LEU A 145 12.38 -11.79 -1.57
N ILE A 146 11.84 -11.96 -2.77
CA ILE A 146 12.65 -12.04 -4.01
C ILE A 146 13.49 -10.78 -4.17
N VAL A 147 12.91 -9.59 -3.93
CA VAL A 147 13.65 -8.33 -4.06
C VAL A 147 14.64 -8.15 -2.91
N PHE A 148 14.21 -8.22 -1.67
CA PHE A 148 15.04 -7.88 -0.51
C PHE A 148 16.20 -8.83 -0.32
N MET A 149 15.97 -10.13 -0.49
CA MET A 149 17.01 -11.15 -0.31
C MET A 149 17.81 -11.42 -1.59
N GLY A 150 17.18 -11.26 -2.78
CA GLY A 150 17.82 -11.58 -4.04
C GLY A 150 18.58 -10.41 -4.66
N PHE A 151 17.96 -9.23 -4.68
CA PHE A 151 18.53 -8.03 -5.32
C PHE A 151 19.03 -7.01 -4.30
N GLY A 152 18.45 -6.98 -3.12
CA GLY A 152 18.74 -6.00 -2.08
C GLY A 152 17.91 -4.72 -2.22
N ILE A 153 18.09 -3.85 -1.23
CA ILE A 153 17.51 -2.50 -1.20
C ILE A 153 18.61 -1.46 -1.03
N SER A 154 18.34 -0.26 -1.51
CA SER A 154 19.23 0.88 -1.31
C SER A 154 19.22 1.27 0.17
N MET A 155 20.34 1.05 0.84
CA MET A 155 20.54 1.41 2.24
C MET A 155 21.55 2.55 2.36
N ARG A 156 21.30 3.47 3.29
CA ARG A 156 22.25 4.50 3.65
C ARG A 156 23.45 3.88 4.36
N THR A 157 24.63 4.21 3.92
CA THR A 157 25.88 3.73 4.51
C THR A 157 26.49 4.77 5.45
N THR A 158 27.53 4.39 6.17
CA THR A 158 28.34 5.32 6.98
C THR A 158 29.41 6.05 6.15
N VAL A 159 29.34 5.95 4.82
CA VAL A 159 30.21 6.65 3.89
C VAL A 159 29.55 7.96 3.45
N ILE A 160 30.33 9.02 3.34
CA ILE A 160 29.87 10.31 2.83
C ILE A 160 29.68 10.21 1.31
N GLY A 161 28.45 10.42 0.82
CA GLY A 161 28.19 10.53 -0.61
C GLY A 161 28.48 11.93 -1.13
N GLN A 162 27.99 12.95 -0.40
CA GLN A 162 28.19 14.35 -0.79
C GLN A 162 28.29 15.23 0.44
N VAL A 163 29.20 16.21 0.40
CA VAL A 163 29.33 17.27 1.43
C VAL A 163 28.56 18.50 0.96
N SER A 164 27.72 19.04 1.82
CA SER A 164 26.97 20.28 1.55
C SER A 164 27.91 21.49 1.60
N ASP A 165 27.68 22.47 0.71
CA ASP A 165 28.46 23.72 0.71
C ASP A 165 28.03 24.67 1.81
N CYS A 166 26.75 24.71 2.14
CA CYS A 166 26.17 25.64 3.09
C CYS A 166 25.10 24.98 3.98
N VAL A 167 24.69 25.68 5.04
CA VAL A 167 23.59 25.29 5.92
C VAL A 167 22.30 25.94 5.41
N ILE A 168 21.33 25.11 5.02
CA ILE A 168 20.02 25.56 4.61
C ILE A 168 18.99 24.97 5.55
N SER A 169 18.07 25.81 6.04
CA SER A 169 16.92 25.34 6.81
C SER A 169 15.98 24.49 5.92
N GLN A 170 15.48 23.37 6.42
CA GLN A 170 14.51 22.53 5.71
C GLN A 170 13.29 23.32 5.24
N ALA A 171 12.87 24.35 6.00
CA ALA A 171 11.75 25.20 5.61
C ALA A 171 12.02 26.06 4.36
N ASP A 172 13.28 26.24 4.00
CA ASP A 172 13.69 27.07 2.85
C ASP A 172 14.17 26.26 1.65
N THR A 173 14.39 24.95 1.78
CA THR A 173 14.87 24.09 0.69
C THR A 173 14.00 24.17 -0.56
N THR A 174 12.67 24.21 -0.40
CA THR A 174 11.72 24.30 -1.54
C THR A 174 11.72 25.66 -2.25
N LYS A 175 12.33 26.67 -1.65
CA LYS A 175 12.44 28.03 -2.19
C LYS A 175 13.78 28.30 -2.88
N ARG A 176 14.67 27.30 -2.86
CA ARG A 176 16.03 27.41 -3.40
C ARG A 176 16.13 26.82 -4.81
N ASP A 177 17.08 27.34 -5.58
CA ASP A 177 17.42 26.76 -6.87
C ASP A 177 18.08 25.39 -6.66
N THR A 178 17.60 24.39 -7.36
CA THR A 178 18.09 23.01 -7.23
C THR A 178 19.56 22.87 -7.65
N ASN A 179 20.01 23.67 -8.63
CA ASN A 179 21.38 23.61 -9.15
C ASN A 179 22.36 24.46 -8.34
N ASN A 180 21.89 25.51 -7.65
CA ASN A 180 22.71 26.38 -6.81
C ASN A 180 21.93 26.80 -5.56
N PRO A 181 21.75 25.90 -4.60
CA PRO A 181 20.89 26.15 -3.45
C PRO A 181 21.49 27.16 -2.45
N CYS A 182 22.82 27.37 -2.45
CA CYS A 182 23.49 28.24 -1.50
C CYS A 182 23.45 29.70 -1.90
N LEU A 183 23.05 30.58 -0.97
CA LEU A 183 23.18 32.03 -1.09
C LEU A 183 24.49 32.49 -0.43
N ALA A 184 25.00 33.65 -0.84
CA ALA A 184 26.21 34.22 -0.25
C ALA A 184 26.06 34.54 1.25
N SER A 185 24.84 34.65 1.76
CA SER A 185 24.52 34.90 3.17
C SER A 185 24.45 33.60 4.00
N ASP A 186 24.40 32.42 3.37
CA ASP A 186 24.25 31.19 4.10
C ASP A 186 25.57 30.79 4.76
N PRO A 187 25.55 30.27 6.02
CA PRO A 187 26.75 29.77 6.69
C PRO A 187 27.35 28.59 5.93
N VAL A 188 28.67 28.47 5.92
CA VAL A 188 29.36 27.30 5.37
C VAL A 188 29.02 26.07 6.21
N ALA A 189 28.81 24.92 5.54
CA ALA A 189 28.48 23.68 6.25
C ALA A 189 29.62 23.23 7.17
N PRO A 190 29.35 22.78 8.39
CA PRO A 190 30.35 22.30 9.34
C PRO A 190 31.24 21.18 8.79
N ALA A 191 30.69 20.24 8.05
CA ALA A 191 31.46 19.17 7.41
C ALA A 191 32.48 19.72 6.40
N LYS A 192 32.10 20.73 5.60
CA LYS A 192 33.02 21.38 4.66
C LYS A 192 34.13 22.11 5.39
N THR A 193 33.82 22.86 6.44
CA THR A 193 34.80 23.59 7.26
C THR A 193 35.77 22.64 7.96
N ALA A 194 35.33 21.48 8.43
CA ALA A 194 36.11 20.46 9.07
C ALA A 194 36.96 19.62 8.09
N GLY A 195 36.78 19.80 6.77
CA GLY A 195 37.54 19.12 5.74
C GLY A 195 37.06 17.70 5.39
N PHE A 196 35.83 17.35 5.66
CA PHE A 196 35.22 16.11 5.17
C PHE A 196 35.15 16.11 3.64
N LYS A 197 35.23 14.93 3.05
CA LYS A 197 35.14 14.70 1.61
C LYS A 197 34.16 13.55 1.29
N ALA A 198 33.62 13.55 0.08
CA ALA A 198 32.94 12.38 -0.45
C ALA A 198 33.87 11.18 -0.44
N GLY A 199 33.36 10.01 -0.06
CA GLY A 199 34.13 8.78 0.11
C GLY A 199 34.69 8.56 1.54
N ASP A 200 34.64 9.54 2.44
CA ASP A 200 35.03 9.33 3.84
C ASP A 200 34.06 8.35 4.52
N LYS A 201 34.62 7.30 5.12
CA LYS A 201 33.84 6.34 5.92
C LYS A 201 33.98 6.64 7.40
N PHE A 202 32.88 6.86 8.10
CA PHE A 202 32.89 7.06 9.55
C PHE A 202 33.30 5.77 10.27
N LEU A 203 34.33 5.85 11.12
CA LEU A 203 34.79 4.77 11.99
C LEU A 203 34.36 5.00 13.45
N SER A 204 34.52 6.22 13.95
CA SER A 204 34.05 6.57 15.29
C SER A 204 33.55 8.00 15.36
N PHE A 205 32.62 8.23 16.30
CA PHE A 205 32.03 9.52 16.63
C PHE A 205 32.12 9.73 18.15
N ASN A 206 32.82 10.80 18.59
CA ASN A 206 33.10 11.10 20.00
C ASN A 206 33.67 9.90 20.78
N GLY A 207 34.55 9.11 20.15
CA GLY A 207 35.18 7.94 20.75
C GLY A 207 34.32 6.65 20.70
N GLN A 208 33.07 6.71 20.26
CA GLN A 208 32.22 5.54 20.09
C GLN A 208 32.31 4.99 18.66
N PRO A 209 32.46 3.67 18.45
CA PRO A 209 32.47 3.09 17.11
C PRO A 209 31.10 3.32 16.42
N VAL A 210 31.15 3.75 15.15
CA VAL A 210 29.94 3.90 14.32
C VAL A 210 29.60 2.53 13.72
N LYS A 211 28.39 2.02 14.00
CA LYS A 211 27.93 0.72 13.53
C LYS A 211 27.12 0.85 12.23
N ASP A 212 26.20 1.80 12.20
CA ASP A 212 25.28 2.01 11.09
C ASP A 212 24.91 3.50 10.95
N TRP A 213 24.16 3.79 9.89
CA TRP A 213 23.70 5.16 9.61
C TRP A 213 22.71 5.68 10.65
N SER A 214 21.83 4.84 11.17
CA SER A 214 20.78 5.28 12.11
C SER A 214 21.41 5.79 13.40
N GLN A 215 22.36 5.04 13.97
CA GLN A 215 23.13 5.48 15.13
C GLN A 215 23.90 6.78 14.84
N LEU A 216 24.65 6.85 13.74
CA LEU A 216 25.40 8.04 13.37
C LEU A 216 24.51 9.27 13.21
N SER A 217 23.38 9.11 12.55
CA SER A 217 22.40 10.17 12.34
C SER A 217 21.84 10.69 13.67
N GLU A 218 21.50 9.81 14.60
CA GLU A 218 21.01 10.18 15.92
C GLU A 218 22.07 10.89 16.76
N ASP A 219 23.31 10.38 16.76
CA ASP A 219 24.43 10.98 17.45
C ASP A 219 24.72 12.42 16.94
N ILE A 220 24.65 12.64 15.62
CA ILE A 220 24.79 13.97 15.03
C ILE A 220 23.62 14.87 15.40
N ARG A 221 22.37 14.39 15.34
CA ARG A 221 21.16 15.18 15.59
C ARG A 221 21.05 15.64 17.04
N THR A 222 21.54 14.84 17.99
CA THR A 222 21.52 15.16 19.43
C THR A 222 22.79 15.90 19.88
N GLY A 223 23.90 15.77 19.16
CA GLY A 223 25.18 16.33 19.52
C GLY A 223 25.43 17.73 18.96
N ILE A 224 25.03 18.80 19.68
CA ILE A 224 25.36 20.18 19.28
C ILE A 224 26.70 20.59 19.94
N GLY A 225 27.57 21.21 19.16
CA GLY A 225 28.87 21.69 19.62
C GLY A 225 30.07 20.94 19.02
N PRO A 226 31.27 21.05 19.63
CA PRO A 226 32.50 20.41 19.15
C PRO A 226 32.35 18.88 19.20
N ALA A 227 32.77 18.20 18.13
CA ALA A 227 32.81 16.73 18.07
C ALA A 227 34.18 16.25 17.55
N THR A 228 34.53 15.03 17.94
CA THR A 228 35.75 14.36 17.43
C THR A 228 35.29 13.16 16.59
N VAL A 229 35.67 13.16 15.31
CA VAL A 229 35.25 12.14 14.35
C VAL A 229 36.50 11.50 13.74
N VAL A 230 36.55 10.18 13.74
CA VAL A 230 37.57 9.44 12.99
C VAL A 230 36.93 8.87 11.72
N VAL A 231 37.51 9.21 10.60
CA VAL A 231 37.09 8.69 9.28
C VAL A 231 38.23 7.92 8.63
N GLU A 232 37.86 6.99 7.76
CA GLU A 232 38.81 6.35 6.80
C GLU A 232 38.67 7.05 5.46
N ARG A 233 39.82 7.53 4.94
CA ARG A 233 39.99 8.15 3.63
C ARG A 233 41.18 7.50 2.93
N ASP A 234 40.96 6.91 1.78
CA ASP A 234 41.99 6.22 0.98
C ASP A 234 42.80 5.19 1.81
N GLY A 235 42.11 4.43 2.68
CA GLY A 235 42.70 3.43 3.56
C GLY A 235 43.48 3.99 4.76
N LYS A 236 43.46 5.31 5.00
CA LYS A 236 44.10 5.98 6.14
C LYS A 236 43.09 6.55 7.09
N GLN A 237 43.32 6.40 8.38
CA GLN A 237 42.52 7.02 9.40
C GLN A 237 42.87 8.50 9.57
N LEU A 238 41.88 9.35 9.61
CA LEU A 238 41.97 10.78 9.80
C LEU A 238 41.04 11.19 10.95
N THR A 239 41.57 11.98 11.88
CA THR A 239 40.75 12.59 12.94
C THR A 239 40.37 14.00 12.50
N LEU A 240 39.06 14.28 12.49
CA LEU A 240 38.51 15.57 12.14
C LEU A 240 37.75 16.13 13.36
N HIS A 241 37.70 17.45 13.48
CA HIS A 241 37.08 18.15 14.61
C HIS A 241 35.99 19.12 14.11
N PRO A 242 34.83 18.61 13.70
CA PRO A 242 33.70 19.45 13.30
C PRO A 242 33.06 20.12 14.50
N THR A 243 32.42 21.27 14.28
CA THR A 243 31.49 21.88 15.22
C THR A 243 30.07 21.70 14.69
N ILE A 244 29.29 20.82 15.29
CA ILE A 244 27.88 20.55 14.89
C ILE A 244 27.05 21.76 15.26
N THR A 245 26.31 22.31 14.30
CA THR A 245 25.44 23.47 14.45
C THR A 245 23.97 23.07 14.54
N GLU A 246 23.16 23.82 15.32
CA GLU A 246 21.72 23.64 15.31
C GLU A 246 21.16 24.10 13.95
N ASN A 247 20.32 23.28 13.34
CA ASN A 247 19.58 23.62 12.14
C ASN A 247 18.14 23.08 12.21
N THR A 248 17.25 23.66 11.43
CA THR A 248 15.91 23.11 11.23
C THR A 248 16.00 22.04 10.14
N VAL A 249 15.85 20.80 10.55
CA VAL A 249 15.97 19.61 9.68
C VAL A 249 14.66 18.84 9.61
N ALA A 250 14.52 17.97 8.61
CA ALA A 250 13.36 17.09 8.55
C ALA A 250 13.28 16.20 9.80
N LYS A 251 12.05 16.01 10.30
CA LYS A 251 11.81 15.09 11.41
C LYS A 251 12.03 13.65 10.95
N THR A 252 12.57 12.81 11.83
CA THR A 252 12.72 11.38 11.60
C THR A 252 11.96 10.58 12.64
N ASP A 253 11.50 9.37 12.28
CA ASP A 253 10.99 8.38 13.22
C ASP A 253 12.13 7.65 13.95
N SER A 254 11.77 6.66 14.79
CA SER A 254 12.74 5.83 15.54
C SER A 254 13.72 5.05 14.66
N ASP A 255 13.34 4.81 13.41
CA ASP A 255 14.12 4.00 12.45
C ASP A 255 14.95 4.89 11.51
N GLY A 256 14.94 6.23 11.75
CA GLY A 256 15.70 7.21 10.97
C GLY A 256 15.05 7.58 9.63
N ASN A 257 13.79 7.17 9.39
CA ASN A 257 13.06 7.56 8.18
C ASN A 257 12.46 8.95 8.33
N TYR A 258 12.46 9.72 7.25
CA TYR A 258 11.86 11.05 7.25
C TYR A 258 10.34 10.96 7.39
N VAL A 259 9.79 11.72 8.34
CA VAL A 259 8.36 11.91 8.56
C VAL A 259 7.98 13.37 8.38
N ASP A 260 6.68 13.63 8.24
CA ASP A 260 6.18 15.00 8.08
C ASP A 260 6.56 15.90 9.25
N GLY A 261 7.04 17.09 8.90
CA GLY A 261 7.41 18.13 9.84
C GLY A 261 8.92 18.38 9.92
N THR A 262 9.25 19.40 10.69
CA THR A 262 10.64 19.80 10.93
C THR A 262 10.92 19.86 12.42
N VAL A 263 12.17 19.71 12.79
CA VAL A 263 12.65 19.78 14.17
C VAL A 263 14.00 20.49 14.18
N LYS A 264 14.32 21.20 15.27
CA LYS A 264 15.65 21.71 15.53
C LYS A 264 16.54 20.58 16.03
N ALA A 265 17.62 20.32 15.32
CA ALA A 265 18.57 19.27 15.68
C ALA A 265 19.99 19.63 15.19
N GLY A 266 20.96 18.89 15.68
CA GLY A 266 22.34 19.00 15.22
C GLY A 266 22.46 18.70 13.72
N PHE A 267 23.27 19.46 13.03
CA PHE A 267 23.51 19.37 11.60
C PHE A 267 25.00 19.46 11.31
N LEU A 268 25.49 18.50 10.53
CA LEU A 268 26.90 18.45 10.11
C LEU A 268 27.08 18.88 8.66
N GLY A 269 26.12 18.63 7.79
CA GLY A 269 26.12 19.09 6.40
C GLY A 269 26.75 18.11 5.43
N PHE A 270 26.28 16.87 5.42
CA PHE A 270 26.60 15.89 4.38
C PHE A 270 25.40 14.94 4.14
N SER A 271 25.40 14.27 3.01
CA SER A 271 24.49 13.18 2.70
C SER A 271 25.26 11.86 2.69
N PRO A 272 24.69 10.77 3.25
CA PRO A 272 25.33 9.45 3.17
C PRO A 272 25.32 8.93 1.73
N ALA A 273 26.33 8.15 1.37
CA ALA A 273 26.27 7.30 0.20
C ALA A 273 25.24 6.18 0.43
N THR A 274 24.60 5.77 -0.64
CA THR A 274 23.71 4.60 -0.63
C THR A 274 24.39 3.43 -1.32
N ASP A 275 24.15 2.23 -0.81
CA ASP A 275 24.61 0.99 -1.40
C ASP A 275 23.47 -0.01 -1.44
N ILE A 276 23.44 -0.86 -2.48
CA ILE A 276 22.42 -1.91 -2.61
C ILE A 276 22.89 -3.13 -1.83
N GLN A 277 22.17 -3.46 -0.76
CA GLN A 277 22.52 -4.59 0.09
C GLN A 277 21.37 -5.57 0.21
N PRO A 278 21.58 -6.89 -0.03
CA PRO A 278 20.61 -7.92 0.27
C PRO A 278 20.31 -7.97 1.77
N LEU A 279 19.03 -8.04 2.13
CA LEU A 279 18.62 -8.20 3.52
C LEU A 279 18.67 -9.67 3.93
N GLY A 280 18.92 -9.90 5.21
CA GLY A 280 18.68 -11.17 5.86
C GLY A 280 17.17 -11.50 5.91
N PHE A 281 16.85 -12.79 6.18
CA PHE A 281 15.45 -13.23 6.27
C PHE A 281 14.67 -12.45 7.33
N THR A 282 15.21 -12.32 8.53
CA THR A 282 14.55 -11.58 9.64
C THR A 282 14.38 -10.11 9.30
N ASP A 283 15.42 -9.47 8.74
CA ASP A 283 15.40 -8.05 8.39
C ASP A 283 14.40 -7.77 7.27
N SER A 284 14.26 -8.72 6.32
CA SER A 284 13.24 -8.66 5.28
C SER A 284 11.82 -8.64 5.86
N PHE A 285 11.52 -9.47 6.86
CA PHE A 285 10.22 -9.45 7.53
C PHE A 285 10.00 -8.20 8.37
N SER A 286 11.02 -7.71 9.07
CA SER A 286 10.95 -6.44 9.79
C SER A 286 10.61 -5.30 8.82
N HIS A 287 11.34 -5.20 7.73
CA HIS A 287 11.11 -4.16 6.71
C HIS A 287 9.72 -4.26 6.05
N MET A 288 9.22 -5.49 5.79
CA MET A 288 7.83 -5.68 5.34
C MET A 288 6.82 -5.24 6.39
N GLY A 289 7.10 -5.45 7.68
CA GLY A 289 6.28 -4.97 8.78
C GLY A 289 6.17 -3.44 8.81
N ASP A 290 7.29 -2.75 8.59
CA ASP A 290 7.34 -1.29 8.51
C ASP A 290 6.56 -0.77 7.30
N LEU A 291 6.71 -1.41 6.13
CA LEU A 291 5.92 -1.08 4.95
C LEU A 291 4.41 -1.30 5.17
N ALA A 292 4.02 -2.39 5.83
CA ALA A 292 2.63 -2.64 6.17
C ALA A 292 2.08 -1.59 7.15
N LYS A 293 2.87 -1.20 8.17
CA LYS A 293 2.53 -0.13 9.11
C LYS A 293 2.34 1.21 8.38
N GLN A 294 3.29 1.59 7.51
CA GLN A 294 3.16 2.79 6.67
C GLN A 294 1.91 2.74 5.79
N GLY A 295 1.58 1.57 5.24
CA GLY A 295 0.35 1.34 4.49
C GLY A 295 -0.90 1.59 5.33
N VAL A 296 -0.95 1.08 6.56
CA VAL A 296 -2.05 1.32 7.51
C VAL A 296 -2.15 2.81 7.86
N ASP A 297 -1.04 3.46 8.20
CA ASP A 297 -1.00 4.89 8.53
C ASP A 297 -1.46 5.74 7.33
N SER A 298 -1.07 5.37 6.13
CA SER A 298 -1.53 6.00 4.89
C SER A 298 -3.04 5.85 4.69
N LEU A 299 -3.61 4.66 4.92
CA LEU A 299 -5.05 4.44 4.86
C LEU A 299 -5.81 5.27 5.88
N LEU A 300 -5.34 5.32 7.12
CA LEU A 300 -5.97 6.11 8.19
C LEU A 300 -5.87 7.62 7.93
N SER A 301 -4.84 8.06 7.21
CA SER A 301 -4.63 9.47 6.85
C SER A 301 -5.39 9.90 5.58
N LEU A 302 -5.99 8.97 4.80
CA LEU A 302 -6.70 9.29 3.56
C LEU A 302 -7.70 10.44 3.69
N PRO A 303 -8.57 10.50 4.73
CA PRO A 303 -9.52 11.61 4.86
C PRO A 303 -8.84 12.97 4.98
N LYS A 304 -7.67 13.03 5.61
CA LYS A 304 -6.88 14.27 5.78
C LYS A 304 -6.22 14.71 4.47
N LYS A 305 -5.97 13.78 3.54
CA LYS A 305 -5.34 14.06 2.24
C LYS A 305 -6.33 14.51 1.16
N ILE A 306 -7.65 14.37 1.40
CA ILE A 306 -8.69 14.76 0.42
C ILE A 306 -8.61 16.25 0.02
N PRO A 307 -8.46 17.23 0.95
CA PRO A 307 -8.35 18.64 0.58
C PRO A 307 -7.12 18.94 -0.30
N ASP A 308 -5.97 18.35 0.02
CA ASP A 308 -4.74 18.52 -0.78
C ASP A 308 -4.92 17.93 -2.18
N LEU A 309 -5.53 16.75 -2.26
CA LEU A 309 -5.83 16.08 -3.52
C LEU A 309 -6.82 16.88 -4.39
N TRP A 310 -7.85 17.47 -3.76
CA TRP A 310 -8.79 18.37 -4.42
C TRP A 310 -8.09 19.61 -4.99
N ASN A 311 -7.23 20.23 -4.19
CA ASN A 311 -6.47 21.41 -4.63
C ASN A 311 -5.51 21.05 -5.77
N ALA A 312 -4.89 19.88 -5.74
CA ALA A 312 -4.03 19.42 -6.82
C ALA A 312 -4.82 19.11 -8.10
N ALA A 313 -6.04 18.58 -7.98
CA ALA A 313 -6.89 18.24 -9.13
C ALA A 313 -7.52 19.46 -9.80
N PHE A 314 -7.96 20.48 -9.03
CA PHE A 314 -8.81 21.56 -9.55
C PHE A 314 -8.22 22.96 -9.38
N ASN A 315 -7.31 23.18 -8.44
CA ASN A 315 -6.78 24.50 -8.11
C ASN A 315 -5.30 24.69 -8.50
N GLY A 316 -4.70 23.74 -9.24
CA GLY A 316 -3.32 23.81 -9.72
C GLY A 316 -2.25 23.76 -8.63
N ALA A 317 -2.60 23.34 -7.40
CA ALA A 317 -1.61 23.14 -6.34
C ALA A 317 -0.64 21.99 -6.70
N PRO A 318 0.65 22.06 -6.33
CA PRO A 318 1.59 20.98 -6.58
C PRO A 318 1.14 19.71 -5.87
N ARG A 319 1.22 18.57 -6.57
CA ARG A 319 0.88 17.27 -5.99
C ARG A 319 2.04 16.75 -5.17
N LYS A 320 1.77 16.43 -3.91
CA LYS A 320 2.77 15.84 -2.99
C LYS A 320 3.11 14.41 -3.41
N THR A 321 4.32 13.98 -3.14
CA THR A 321 4.81 12.62 -3.47
C THR A 321 4.09 11.53 -2.67
N ASP A 322 3.58 11.85 -1.48
CA ASP A 322 2.80 10.96 -0.61
C ASP A 322 1.28 11.01 -0.88
N SER A 323 0.86 11.70 -1.95
CA SER A 323 -0.55 11.75 -2.36
C SER A 323 -1.08 10.36 -2.75
N PRO A 324 -2.35 10.06 -2.43
CA PRO A 324 -3.00 8.85 -2.93
C PRO A 324 -2.91 8.76 -4.45
N MET A 325 -2.55 7.59 -4.94
CA MET A 325 -2.39 7.29 -6.35
C MET A 325 -3.35 6.17 -6.77
N GLY A 326 -4.02 6.36 -7.90
CA GLY A 326 -4.92 5.37 -8.47
C GLY A 326 -4.21 4.39 -9.41
N VAL A 327 -5.00 3.51 -10.01
CA VAL A 327 -4.48 2.53 -10.98
C VAL A 327 -3.83 3.22 -12.19
N VAL A 328 -4.38 4.36 -12.63
CA VAL A 328 -3.85 5.13 -13.76
C VAL A 328 -2.51 5.77 -13.40
N GLY A 329 -2.41 6.37 -12.21
CA GLY A 329 -1.14 6.92 -11.71
C GLY A 329 -0.08 5.83 -11.54
N ALA A 330 -0.45 4.69 -10.94
CA ALA A 330 0.47 3.56 -10.78
C ALA A 330 0.93 2.96 -12.13
N ALA A 331 0.02 2.84 -13.10
CA ALA A 331 0.38 2.39 -14.45
C ALA A 331 1.34 3.38 -15.14
N ARG A 332 1.12 4.68 -14.96
CA ARG A 332 2.01 5.73 -15.46
C ARG A 332 3.39 5.62 -14.81
N VAL A 333 3.45 5.50 -13.48
CA VAL A 333 4.72 5.29 -12.75
C VAL A 333 5.44 4.05 -13.27
N GLY A 334 4.73 2.93 -13.49
CA GLY A 334 5.29 1.74 -14.13
C GLY A 334 5.87 2.03 -15.53
N GLY A 335 5.20 2.86 -16.32
CA GLY A 335 5.68 3.33 -17.61
C GLY A 335 6.94 4.20 -17.49
N GLU A 336 6.94 5.16 -16.53
CA GLU A 336 8.10 6.04 -16.28
C GLU A 336 9.32 5.24 -15.82
N VAL A 337 9.16 4.25 -14.93
CA VAL A 337 10.22 3.34 -14.48
C VAL A 337 10.89 2.65 -15.66
N PHE A 338 10.13 2.14 -16.62
CA PHE A 338 10.70 1.48 -17.81
C PHE A 338 11.37 2.46 -18.78
N ALA A 339 10.98 3.74 -18.73
CA ALA A 339 11.58 4.79 -19.56
C ALA A 339 12.88 5.38 -18.97
N LEU A 340 13.18 5.13 -17.68
CA LEU A 340 14.41 5.58 -17.04
C LEU A 340 15.63 4.99 -17.78
N GLN A 341 16.73 5.76 -17.79
CA GLN A 341 18.03 5.33 -18.36
C GLN A 341 18.85 4.52 -17.33
N GLU A 342 18.17 3.62 -16.62
CA GLU A 342 18.76 2.74 -15.62
C GLU A 342 19.00 1.34 -16.22
N PRO A 343 19.86 0.51 -15.62
CA PRO A 343 20.03 -0.89 -16.00
C PRO A 343 18.68 -1.62 -16.07
N ALA A 344 18.54 -2.54 -17.01
CA ALA A 344 17.27 -3.27 -17.19
C ALA A 344 16.83 -4.02 -15.94
N ILE A 345 17.79 -4.52 -15.15
CA ILE A 345 17.52 -5.23 -13.90
C ILE A 345 16.88 -4.32 -12.87
N ASP A 346 17.36 -3.09 -12.70
CA ASP A 346 16.85 -2.14 -11.70
C ASP A 346 15.40 -1.72 -12.03
N ARG A 347 15.10 -1.56 -13.32
CA ARG A 347 13.74 -1.30 -13.81
C ARG A 347 12.79 -2.46 -13.50
N VAL A 348 13.26 -3.70 -13.68
CA VAL A 348 12.47 -4.90 -13.35
C VAL A 348 12.27 -5.01 -11.83
N VAL A 349 13.31 -4.80 -11.03
CA VAL A 349 13.24 -4.82 -9.56
C VAL A 349 12.24 -3.77 -9.06
N THR A 350 12.31 -2.55 -9.58
CA THR A 350 11.37 -1.47 -9.22
C THR A 350 9.94 -1.82 -9.60
N MET A 351 9.72 -2.44 -10.79
CA MET A 351 8.40 -2.91 -11.18
C MET A 351 7.86 -4.02 -10.26
N VAL A 352 8.71 -4.97 -9.86
CA VAL A 352 8.34 -6.03 -8.92
C VAL A 352 7.98 -5.42 -7.57
N MET A 353 8.74 -4.44 -7.09
CA MET A 353 8.43 -3.69 -5.86
C MET A 353 7.09 -2.97 -5.96
N LEU A 354 6.79 -2.33 -7.08
CA LEU A 354 5.51 -1.66 -7.32
C LEU A 354 4.34 -2.65 -7.26
N VAL A 355 4.46 -3.81 -7.90
CA VAL A 355 3.45 -4.87 -7.86
C VAL A 355 3.32 -5.47 -6.45
N ALA A 356 4.43 -5.67 -5.74
CA ALA A 356 4.42 -6.15 -4.36
C ALA A 356 3.69 -5.16 -3.42
N GLY A 357 4.01 -3.88 -3.51
CA GLY A 357 3.36 -2.81 -2.76
C GLY A 357 1.87 -2.70 -3.08
N PHE A 358 1.49 -2.88 -4.35
CA PHE A 358 0.09 -2.91 -4.76
C PHE A 358 -0.67 -4.09 -4.14
N ASN A 359 -0.08 -5.28 -4.12
CA ASN A 359 -0.68 -6.45 -3.46
C ASN A 359 -0.81 -6.27 -1.95
N MET A 360 0.18 -5.66 -1.29
CA MET A 360 0.08 -5.30 0.13
C MET A 360 -1.06 -4.30 0.36
N SER A 361 -1.21 -3.30 -0.49
CA SER A 361 -2.30 -2.33 -0.41
C SER A 361 -3.66 -2.99 -0.63
N LEU A 362 -3.80 -3.90 -1.61
CA LEU A 362 -5.02 -4.67 -1.83
C LEU A 362 -5.40 -5.50 -0.60
N PHE A 363 -4.43 -6.15 0.04
CA PHE A 363 -4.65 -6.87 1.29
C PHE A 363 -5.18 -5.93 2.37
N LEU A 364 -4.48 -4.83 2.66
CA LEU A 364 -4.84 -3.88 3.72
C LEU A 364 -6.22 -3.26 3.48
N PHE A 365 -6.50 -2.85 2.24
CA PHE A 365 -7.78 -2.25 1.87
C PHE A 365 -8.94 -3.23 2.07
N ASN A 366 -8.79 -4.47 1.61
CA ASN A 366 -9.82 -5.50 1.76
C ASN A 366 -10.01 -5.98 3.20
N MET A 367 -9.09 -5.69 4.12
CA MET A 367 -9.25 -5.98 5.54
C MET A 367 -10.04 -4.92 6.30
N LEU A 368 -10.37 -3.78 5.68
CA LEU A 368 -11.23 -2.77 6.32
C LEU A 368 -12.62 -3.36 6.60
N PRO A 369 -13.18 -3.18 7.82
CA PRO A 369 -14.48 -3.76 8.20
C PRO A 369 -15.66 -2.98 7.62
N LEU A 370 -15.62 -2.71 6.31
CA LEU A 370 -16.57 -1.90 5.57
C LEU A 370 -17.13 -2.68 4.37
N LEU A 371 -18.43 -2.77 4.22
CA LEU A 371 -19.04 -3.25 2.98
C LEU A 371 -18.89 -2.17 1.89
N PRO A 372 -18.61 -2.52 0.63
CA PRO A 372 -18.67 -3.87 0.04
C PRO A 372 -17.35 -4.68 0.07
N LEU A 373 -16.37 -4.29 0.88
CA LEU A 373 -15.08 -5.00 0.98
C LEU A 373 -15.23 -6.33 1.74
N ASP A 374 -14.29 -7.25 1.54
CA ASP A 374 -14.26 -8.56 2.19
C ASP A 374 -14.26 -8.46 3.72
N GLY A 375 -13.52 -7.47 4.26
CA GLY A 375 -13.47 -7.17 5.69
C GLY A 375 -14.82 -6.88 6.31
N GLY A 376 -15.76 -6.30 5.56
CA GLY A 376 -17.14 -6.09 6.00
C GLY A 376 -17.89 -7.41 6.19
N HIS A 377 -17.71 -8.37 5.28
CA HIS A 377 -18.29 -9.71 5.39
C HIS A 377 -17.63 -10.51 6.53
N ILE A 378 -16.29 -10.37 6.70
CA ILE A 378 -15.55 -10.95 7.83
C ILE A 378 -16.10 -10.42 9.15
N ALA A 379 -16.25 -9.11 9.29
CA ALA A 379 -16.82 -8.48 10.50
C ALA A 379 -18.24 -8.97 10.79
N GLY A 380 -19.08 -9.10 9.77
CA GLY A 380 -20.43 -9.65 9.90
C GLY A 380 -20.45 -11.11 10.39
N ALA A 381 -19.54 -11.96 9.85
CA ALA A 381 -19.43 -13.35 10.25
C ALA A 381 -18.85 -13.50 11.67
N LEU A 382 -17.86 -12.69 12.05
CA LEU A 382 -17.32 -12.64 13.40
C LEU A 382 -18.38 -12.20 14.41
N TRP A 383 -19.16 -11.17 14.08
CA TRP A 383 -20.26 -10.70 14.92
C TRP A 383 -21.33 -11.79 15.14
N GLU A 384 -21.69 -12.53 14.08
CA GLU A 384 -22.56 -13.68 14.21
C GLU A 384 -21.97 -14.75 15.15
N GLY A 385 -20.67 -15.04 15.00
CA GLY A 385 -19.96 -15.98 15.87
C GLY A 385 -20.05 -15.59 17.34
N ILE A 386 -19.83 -14.31 17.65
CA ILE A 386 -19.95 -13.73 18.99
C ILE A 386 -21.38 -13.87 19.52
N ARG A 387 -22.40 -13.49 18.73
CA ARG A 387 -23.82 -13.58 19.11
C ARG A 387 -24.23 -15.01 19.43
N ARG A 388 -23.85 -15.99 18.59
CA ARG A 388 -24.16 -17.41 18.81
C ARG A 388 -23.44 -17.97 20.03
N HIS A 389 -22.17 -17.59 20.26
CA HIS A 389 -21.42 -17.99 21.44
C HIS A 389 -22.07 -17.45 22.71
N THR A 390 -22.39 -16.16 22.74
CA THR A 390 -23.05 -15.49 23.86
C THR A 390 -24.43 -16.12 24.17
N ALA A 391 -25.24 -16.37 23.12
CA ALA A 391 -26.53 -17.05 23.30
C ALA A 391 -26.36 -18.45 23.94
N ARG A 392 -25.34 -19.21 23.52
CA ARG A 392 -25.05 -20.53 24.10
C ARG A 392 -24.62 -20.43 25.56
N VAL A 393 -23.74 -19.47 25.91
CA VAL A 393 -23.30 -19.24 27.30
C VAL A 393 -24.49 -18.91 28.22
N PHE A 394 -25.39 -18.06 27.74
CA PHE A 394 -26.59 -17.65 28.50
C PHE A 394 -27.80 -18.60 28.30
N ARG A 395 -27.59 -19.77 27.67
CA ARG A 395 -28.66 -20.76 27.39
C ARG A 395 -29.87 -20.18 26.66
N LYS A 396 -29.66 -19.19 25.80
CA LYS A 396 -30.67 -18.59 24.94
C LYS A 396 -30.76 -19.35 23.60
N PRO A 397 -31.92 -19.30 22.89
CA PRO A 397 -32.05 -19.89 21.57
C PRO A 397 -31.04 -19.27 20.58
N ASP A 398 -30.64 -20.05 19.54
CA ASP A 398 -29.74 -19.58 18.50
C ASP A 398 -30.35 -18.33 17.80
N PRO A 399 -29.62 -17.20 17.79
CA PRO A 399 -30.10 -15.96 17.15
C PRO A 399 -30.17 -16.03 15.62
N GLY A 400 -29.79 -17.15 15.03
CA GLY A 400 -29.75 -17.35 13.58
C GLY A 400 -28.61 -16.59 12.86
N PRO A 401 -28.54 -16.71 11.54
CA PRO A 401 -27.52 -16.06 10.75
C PRO A 401 -27.63 -14.52 10.84
N PHE A 402 -26.49 -13.85 10.84
CA PHE A 402 -26.46 -12.39 10.75
C PHE A 402 -26.83 -11.95 9.34
N ASP A 403 -27.86 -11.13 9.24
CA ASP A 403 -28.40 -10.67 7.97
C ASP A 403 -27.62 -9.46 7.46
N VAL A 404 -26.57 -9.73 6.70
CA VAL A 404 -25.70 -8.72 6.08
C VAL A 404 -26.48 -7.83 5.08
N ALA A 405 -27.59 -8.33 4.50
CA ALA A 405 -28.41 -7.52 3.59
C ALA A 405 -28.97 -6.25 4.25
N LYS A 406 -29.18 -6.27 5.57
CA LYS A 406 -29.60 -5.08 6.33
C LYS A 406 -28.57 -3.95 6.30
N LEU A 407 -27.30 -4.25 6.03
CA LEU A 407 -26.23 -3.27 5.91
C LEU A 407 -26.07 -2.73 4.47
N MET A 408 -26.84 -3.24 3.49
CA MET A 408 -26.75 -2.80 2.10
C MET A 408 -26.91 -1.29 1.90
N PRO A 409 -27.84 -0.60 2.58
CA PRO A 409 -27.94 0.85 2.45
C PRO A 409 -26.65 1.57 2.85
N ILE A 410 -26.00 1.13 3.94
CA ILE A 410 -24.70 1.66 4.36
C ILE A 410 -23.63 1.29 3.33
N ALA A 411 -23.65 0.07 2.82
CA ALA A 411 -22.72 -0.37 1.79
C ALA A 411 -22.79 0.49 0.51
N TYR A 412 -23.99 0.89 0.08
CA TYR A 412 -24.14 1.81 -1.07
C TYR A 412 -23.59 3.20 -0.79
N VAL A 413 -23.77 3.75 0.42
CA VAL A 413 -23.17 5.02 0.81
C VAL A 413 -21.65 4.93 0.79
N VAL A 414 -21.09 3.88 1.40
CA VAL A 414 -19.64 3.65 1.42
C VAL A 414 -19.09 3.44 0.00
N ALA A 415 -19.80 2.66 -0.83
CA ALA A 415 -19.42 2.49 -2.24
C ALA A 415 -19.47 3.83 -3.01
N GLY A 416 -20.47 4.66 -2.77
CA GLY A 416 -20.54 6.00 -3.35
C GLY A 416 -19.36 6.89 -2.96
N ILE A 417 -18.95 6.86 -1.69
CA ILE A 417 -17.76 7.56 -1.21
C ILE A 417 -16.51 7.04 -1.92
N PHE A 418 -16.33 5.72 -2.02
CA PHE A 418 -15.18 5.13 -2.70
C PHE A 418 -15.15 5.47 -4.20
N VAL A 419 -16.29 5.43 -4.88
CA VAL A 419 -16.38 5.81 -6.30
C VAL A 419 -16.01 7.29 -6.46
N SER A 420 -16.55 8.17 -5.62
CA SER A 420 -16.24 9.60 -5.67
C SER A 420 -14.76 9.88 -5.39
N PHE A 421 -14.19 9.20 -4.41
CA PHE A 421 -12.76 9.28 -4.10
C PHE A 421 -11.90 8.76 -5.26
N THR A 422 -12.27 7.61 -5.84
CA THR A 422 -11.55 7.03 -7.00
C THR A 422 -11.60 7.96 -8.20
N LEU A 423 -12.73 8.63 -8.45
CA LEU A 423 -12.85 9.61 -9.52
C LEU A 423 -11.97 10.85 -9.24
N LEU A 424 -11.92 11.33 -8.00
CA LEU A 424 -11.05 12.43 -7.62
C LEU A 424 -9.57 12.08 -7.82
N VAL A 425 -9.15 10.88 -7.40
CA VAL A 425 -7.78 10.38 -7.60
C VAL A 425 -7.48 10.25 -9.09
N LEU A 426 -8.42 9.71 -9.88
CA LEU A 426 -8.27 9.57 -11.33
C LEU A 426 -8.08 10.93 -12.02
N ILE A 427 -8.89 11.93 -11.66
CA ILE A 427 -8.74 13.29 -12.19
C ILE A 427 -7.35 13.85 -11.83
N ALA A 428 -6.93 13.69 -10.57
CA ALA A 428 -5.61 14.15 -10.13
C ALA A 428 -4.47 13.41 -10.85
N ASP A 429 -4.59 12.09 -11.09
CA ASP A 429 -3.61 11.29 -11.82
C ASP A 429 -3.45 11.75 -13.29
N VAL A 430 -4.52 12.25 -13.90
CA VAL A 430 -4.51 12.73 -15.29
C VAL A 430 -4.06 14.19 -15.40
N VAL A 431 -4.64 15.07 -14.55
CA VAL A 431 -4.42 16.54 -14.64
C VAL A 431 -3.09 16.93 -14.00
N ASN A 432 -2.74 16.34 -12.88
CA ASN A 432 -1.55 16.69 -12.10
C ASN A 432 -0.88 15.43 -11.55
N PRO A 433 -0.21 14.64 -12.41
CA PRO A 433 0.38 13.37 -12.01
C PRO A 433 1.56 13.55 -11.07
N VAL A 434 1.76 12.57 -10.18
CA VAL A 434 3.01 12.44 -9.42
C VAL A 434 4.13 12.11 -10.42
N LYS A 435 5.23 12.87 -10.38
CA LYS A 435 6.42 12.64 -11.21
C LYS A 435 7.51 11.97 -10.38
N LEU A 436 8.19 10.98 -10.96
CA LEU A 436 9.35 10.33 -10.33
C LEU A 436 10.63 11.17 -10.48
N SER A 437 10.69 12.00 -11.54
CA SER A 437 11.80 12.93 -11.81
C SER A 437 11.27 14.35 -11.85
N SER A 438 11.61 15.15 -10.90
CA SER A 438 11.50 16.61 -10.94
C SER A 438 12.88 17.20 -10.84
#